data_ae282401c5a8272700ccaae1ab54f56b
#
_entry.id   ae282401c5a8272700ccaae1ab54f56b
#
_cell.length_a   1.000
_cell.length_b   1.000
_cell.length_c   1.000
_cell.angle_alpha   90.00
_cell.angle_beta   90.00
_cell.angle_gamma   90.00
#
_symmetry.space_group_name_H-M   'P 1'
#
loop_
_entity.id
_entity.type
_entity.pdbx_description
1 polymer ?
#
loop_
_entity_poly.entity_id
_entity_poly.type
_entity_poly.pdbx_seq_one_letter_code
_entity_poly.pdbx_strand_id
1 'polypeptide(L)'
;LDEVIKNIPEGSFDDTDEDIVKVAVIGKPNVGKSSLINKISGEERAIVSDIAGTTRDATDTVIHNSHGDFVFIDTAGLRRKSKVEDQIEKYSVIRARMAVERADVCVIMIDANEGFTEQDSKVAGIAHDLGKACIIAVNKWDAVEKTGTTMDVQRKKLMNDFSFMSYAPIIFISAKT
;
A
#
# COMPACT_ATOMS: atom_id res chain seq x y z
N LEU A 1 3.25 12.64 38.02
CA LEU A 1 3.71 11.61 37.07
C LEU A 1 3.62 10.22 37.73
N ASP A 2 4.11 10.06 38.97
CA ASP A 2 4.14 8.76 39.69
C ASP A 2 2.75 8.18 39.96
N GLU A 3 1.72 9.04 40.10
CA GLU A 3 0.33 8.64 40.27
C GLU A 3 -0.34 8.16 38.97
N VAL A 4 0.13 8.66 37.82
CA VAL A 4 -0.32 8.22 36.49
C VAL A 4 0.29 6.86 36.15
N ILE A 5 1.56 6.64 36.50
CA ILE A 5 2.27 5.37 36.27
C ILE A 5 1.67 4.22 37.11
N LYS A 6 1.19 4.49 38.30
CA LYS A 6 0.53 3.48 39.18
C LYS A 6 -0.82 2.97 38.68
N ASN A 7 -1.47 3.70 37.79
CA ASN A 7 -2.79 3.38 37.21
C ASN A 7 -2.71 2.76 35.81
N ILE A 8 -1.51 2.53 35.28
CA ILE A 8 -1.33 1.76 34.04
C ILE A 8 -1.40 0.28 34.42
N PRO A 9 -2.35 -0.51 33.89
CA PRO A 9 -2.44 -1.94 34.18
C PRO A 9 -1.14 -2.61 33.73
N GLU A 10 -0.43 -3.25 34.69
CA GLU A 10 0.67 -4.14 34.33
C GLU A 10 0.11 -5.32 33.51
N GLY A 11 0.50 -5.42 32.24
CA GLY A 11 0.20 -6.60 31.42
C GLY A 11 -0.74 -6.40 30.24
N SER A 12 -0.98 -5.17 29.75
CA SER A 12 -1.81 -4.94 28.57
C SER A 12 -1.04 -4.63 27.27
N PHE A 13 0.25 -4.87 27.24
CA PHE A 13 1.00 -4.89 26.00
C PHE A 13 1.14 -6.36 25.57
N ASP A 14 0.28 -6.79 24.65
CA ASP A 14 0.51 -8.00 23.87
C ASP A 14 1.74 -7.73 23.00
N ASP A 15 2.92 -8.11 23.46
CA ASP A 15 4.23 -7.95 22.79
C ASP A 15 4.33 -8.68 21.42
N THR A 16 3.26 -9.37 21.01
CA THR A 16 3.25 -10.18 19.79
C THR A 16 2.77 -9.45 18.53
N ASP A 17 2.16 -8.26 18.64
CA ASP A 17 1.62 -7.51 17.47
C ASP A 17 2.48 -6.27 17.09
N GLU A 18 3.49 -5.89 17.88
CA GLU A 18 4.26 -4.65 17.65
C GLU A 18 5.25 -4.75 16.48
N ASP A 19 5.65 -5.96 16.08
CA ASP A 19 6.65 -6.16 15.02
C ASP A 19 6.05 -6.34 13.61
N ILE A 20 4.71 -6.35 13.48
CA ILE A 20 4.04 -6.60 12.20
C ILE A 20 3.60 -5.30 11.55
N VAL A 21 4.21 -4.96 10.41
CA VAL A 21 3.85 -3.76 9.63
C VAL A 21 2.61 -4.02 8.79
N LYS A 22 1.56 -3.19 8.98
CA LYS A 22 0.32 -3.23 8.22
C LYS A 22 0.43 -2.33 6.98
N VAL A 23 0.27 -2.91 5.80
CA VAL A 23 0.47 -2.25 4.51
C VAL A 23 -0.84 -2.17 3.73
N ALA A 24 -1.26 -0.96 3.34
CA ALA A 24 -2.34 -0.77 2.38
C ALA A 24 -1.77 -0.46 1.00
N VAL A 25 -2.21 -1.19 -0.03
CA VAL A 25 -1.89 -0.90 -1.43
C VAL A 25 -3.07 -0.20 -2.08
N ILE A 26 -2.92 1.09 -2.36
CA ILE A 26 -3.97 1.96 -2.90
C ILE A 26 -3.57 2.52 -4.26
N GLY A 27 -4.54 3.01 -5.01
CA GLY A 27 -4.36 3.54 -6.36
C GLY A 27 -5.57 3.26 -7.22
N LYS A 28 -5.67 3.90 -8.38
CA LYS A 28 -6.77 3.74 -9.32
C LYS A 28 -6.89 2.30 -9.87
N PRO A 29 -8.02 1.93 -10.51
CA PRO A 29 -8.15 0.63 -11.17
C PRO A 29 -7.03 0.39 -12.19
N ASN A 30 -6.65 -0.87 -12.40
CA ASN A 30 -5.70 -1.33 -13.43
C ASN A 30 -4.25 -0.81 -13.34
N VAL A 31 -3.86 -0.11 -12.26
CA VAL A 31 -2.45 0.28 -12.03
C VAL A 31 -1.54 -0.89 -11.64
N GLY A 32 -2.11 -2.08 -11.37
CA GLY A 32 -1.33 -3.29 -11.07
C GLY A 32 -1.24 -3.66 -9.59
N LYS A 33 -2.15 -3.19 -8.73
CA LYS A 33 -2.17 -3.54 -7.29
C LYS A 33 -2.19 -5.04 -7.03
N SER A 34 -3.09 -5.76 -7.71
CA SER A 34 -3.18 -7.23 -7.59
C SER A 34 -1.93 -7.94 -8.10
N SER A 35 -1.30 -7.41 -9.16
CA SER A 35 -0.06 -7.96 -9.70
C SER A 35 1.08 -7.81 -8.69
N LEU A 36 1.17 -6.66 -8.01
CA LEU A 36 2.17 -6.43 -6.96
C LEU A 36 2.00 -7.42 -5.81
N ILE A 37 0.77 -7.54 -5.28
CA ILE A 37 0.48 -8.47 -4.18
C ILE A 37 0.79 -9.91 -4.59
N ASN A 38 0.38 -10.33 -5.79
CA ASN A 38 0.67 -11.68 -6.28
C ASN A 38 2.17 -11.93 -6.45
N LYS A 39 2.92 -10.94 -6.93
CA LYS A 39 4.38 -11.02 -7.07
C LYS A 39 5.05 -11.21 -5.70
N ILE A 40 4.73 -10.36 -4.73
CA ILE A 40 5.30 -10.42 -3.38
C ILE A 40 4.90 -11.74 -2.68
N SER A 41 3.65 -12.19 -2.84
CA SER A 41 3.16 -13.45 -2.27
C SER A 41 3.74 -14.69 -2.95
N GLY A 42 4.19 -14.59 -4.19
CA GLY A 42 4.76 -15.71 -4.98
C GLY A 42 6.28 -15.82 -4.92
N GLU A 43 6.97 -14.94 -4.21
CA GLU A 43 8.42 -15.08 -4.02
C GLU A 43 8.75 -16.31 -3.17
N GLU A 44 9.77 -17.09 -3.56
CA GLU A 44 10.17 -18.35 -2.93
C GLU A 44 10.47 -18.25 -1.41
N ARG A 45 10.63 -17.05 -0.89
CA ARG A 45 10.92 -16.76 0.52
C ARG A 45 9.73 -16.17 1.29
N ALA A 46 8.58 -15.98 0.64
CA ALA A 46 7.40 -15.46 1.28
C ALA A 46 6.46 -16.62 1.70
N ILE A 47 6.23 -16.76 2.99
CA ILE A 47 5.23 -17.70 3.52
C ILE A 47 3.93 -16.90 3.68
N VAL A 48 2.92 -17.28 2.90
CA VAL A 48 1.57 -16.71 3.04
C VAL A 48 0.80 -17.57 4.05
N SER A 49 0.38 -17.00 5.15
CA SER A 49 -0.45 -17.70 6.13
C SER A 49 -1.85 -17.08 6.20
N ASP A 50 -2.87 -17.90 5.97
CA ASP A 50 -4.26 -17.60 6.30
C ASP A 50 -4.48 -17.98 7.77
N ILE A 51 -4.07 -17.15 8.71
CA ILE A 51 -4.28 -17.42 10.14
C ILE A 51 -5.71 -17.01 10.50
N ALA A 52 -6.60 -17.99 10.54
CA ALA A 52 -7.91 -17.84 11.14
C ALA A 52 -7.74 -17.85 12.68
N GLY A 53 -8.04 -16.73 13.34
CA GLY A 53 -8.16 -16.75 14.82
C GLY A 53 -7.58 -15.57 15.59
N THR A 54 -6.92 -14.63 14.97
CA THR A 54 -6.56 -13.33 15.58
C THR A 54 -7.41 -12.23 14.95
N THR A 55 -7.47 -11.05 15.55
CA THR A 55 -8.22 -9.84 15.13
C THR A 55 -7.99 -9.36 13.68
N ARG A 56 -7.62 -10.26 12.77
CA ARG A 56 -7.33 -10.02 11.35
C ARG A 56 -8.56 -10.37 10.53
N ASP A 57 -8.98 -9.44 9.69
CA ASP A 57 -10.09 -9.69 8.78
C ASP A 57 -9.70 -10.77 7.75
N ALA A 58 -10.63 -11.64 7.41
CA ALA A 58 -10.45 -12.72 6.41
C ALA A 58 -10.07 -12.21 4.99
N THR A 59 -9.92 -10.89 4.83
CA THR A 59 -9.54 -10.21 3.60
C THR A 59 -8.07 -9.82 3.53
N ASP A 60 -7.31 -9.97 4.61
CA ASP A 60 -5.91 -9.58 4.72
C ASP A 60 -4.98 -10.76 4.36
N THR A 61 -3.78 -10.45 3.90
CA THR A 61 -2.74 -11.45 3.59
C THR A 61 -1.51 -11.17 4.42
N VAL A 62 -1.07 -12.15 5.19
CA VAL A 62 0.18 -12.10 5.95
C VAL A 62 1.32 -12.63 5.08
N ILE A 63 2.41 -11.92 5.04
CA ILE A 63 3.62 -12.30 4.31
C ILE A 63 4.80 -12.23 5.27
N HIS A 64 5.48 -13.35 5.45
CA HIS A 64 6.71 -13.45 6.22
C HIS A 64 7.89 -13.57 5.26
N ASN A 65 8.90 -12.72 5.41
CA ASN A 65 10.12 -12.80 4.61
C ASN A 65 11.38 -12.43 5.43
N SER A 66 12.54 -12.41 4.79
CA SER A 66 13.82 -12.10 5.46
C SER A 66 13.93 -10.66 5.98
N HIS A 67 12.99 -9.78 5.62
CA HIS A 67 12.96 -8.37 6.02
C HIS A 67 11.95 -8.09 7.15
N GLY A 68 11.14 -9.09 7.52
CA GLY A 68 10.14 -8.98 8.57
C GLY A 68 8.77 -9.52 8.18
N ASP A 69 7.82 -9.26 9.04
CA ASP A 69 6.44 -9.69 8.92
C ASP A 69 5.55 -8.52 8.48
N PHE A 70 4.75 -8.77 7.45
CA PHE A 70 3.89 -7.76 6.84
C PHE A 70 2.45 -8.27 6.72
N VAL A 71 1.48 -7.40 7.01
CA VAL A 71 0.07 -7.67 6.77
C VAL A 71 -0.42 -6.75 5.67
N PHE A 72 -0.74 -7.30 4.50
CA PHE A 72 -1.36 -6.57 3.41
C PHE A 72 -2.89 -6.54 3.58
N ILE A 73 -3.44 -5.35 3.76
CA ILE A 73 -4.84 -5.10 4.10
C ILE A 73 -5.73 -5.18 2.86
N ASP A 74 -6.93 -5.77 3.01
CA ASP A 74 -8.00 -5.89 1.98
C ASP A 74 -7.53 -6.53 0.65
N THR A 75 -6.63 -7.48 0.69
CA THR A 75 -6.11 -8.16 -0.51
C THR A 75 -7.16 -9.01 -1.22
N ALA A 76 -8.15 -9.57 -0.53
CA ALA A 76 -9.25 -10.31 -1.15
C ALA A 76 -10.11 -9.41 -2.05
N GLY A 77 -10.30 -8.14 -1.69
CA GLY A 77 -10.91 -7.14 -2.55
C GLY A 77 -10.12 -6.89 -3.83
N LEU A 78 -8.79 -6.93 -3.76
CA LEU A 78 -7.91 -6.78 -4.91
C LEU A 78 -7.90 -8.01 -5.82
N ARG A 79 -7.97 -9.23 -5.26
CA ARG A 79 -7.99 -10.50 -6.01
C ARG A 79 -9.31 -10.75 -6.76
N ARG A 80 -10.45 -10.34 -6.18
CA ARG A 80 -11.80 -10.56 -6.78
C ARG A 80 -12.10 -9.62 -7.94
N LYS A 81 -11.49 -8.44 -8.03
CA LYS A 81 -11.79 -7.39 -9.01
C LYS A 81 -11.28 -7.64 -10.43
N SER A 82 -10.55 -8.71 -10.69
CA SER A 82 -10.12 -9.03 -12.06
C SER A 82 -11.29 -9.45 -13.00
N LYS A 83 -12.53 -9.50 -12.52
CA LYS A 83 -13.68 -10.05 -13.28
C LYS A 83 -14.91 -9.15 -13.44
N VAL A 84 -15.00 -7.99 -12.79
CA VAL A 84 -16.21 -7.11 -12.90
C VAL A 84 -15.77 -5.65 -12.97
N GLU A 85 -15.79 -5.07 -14.15
CA GLU A 85 -15.67 -3.64 -14.42
C GLU A 85 -17.07 -3.00 -14.40
N ASP A 86 -17.18 -1.77 -13.96
CA ASP A 86 -18.17 -0.73 -14.24
C ASP A 86 -19.05 -0.09 -13.15
N GLN A 87 -19.05 -0.50 -11.88
CA GLN A 87 -19.82 0.27 -10.88
C GLN A 87 -19.00 0.78 -9.68
N ILE A 88 -17.72 1.10 -9.84
CA ILE A 88 -16.73 0.91 -8.78
C ILE A 88 -16.03 2.17 -8.29
N GLU A 89 -16.22 3.36 -8.86
CA GLU A 89 -15.43 4.53 -8.40
C GLU A 89 -15.72 4.93 -6.96
N LYS A 90 -17.00 5.07 -6.59
CA LYS A 90 -17.36 5.45 -5.20
C LYS A 90 -16.98 4.38 -4.17
N TYR A 91 -17.22 3.11 -4.50
CA TYR A 91 -16.84 1.99 -3.62
C TYR A 91 -15.32 1.83 -3.50
N SER A 92 -14.57 2.19 -4.56
CA SER A 92 -13.11 2.15 -4.55
C SER A 92 -12.50 3.14 -3.56
N VAL A 93 -13.03 4.35 -3.47
CA VAL A 93 -12.56 5.41 -2.56
C VAL A 93 -12.87 5.05 -1.10
N ILE A 94 -14.08 4.57 -0.81
CA ILE A 94 -14.47 4.16 0.54
C ILE A 94 -13.60 3.00 1.02
N ARG A 95 -13.38 1.99 0.18
CA ARG A 95 -12.52 0.85 0.52
C ARG A 95 -11.06 1.27 0.72
N ALA A 96 -10.55 2.15 -0.15
CA ALA A 96 -9.21 2.71 0.02
C ALA A 96 -9.08 3.40 1.38
N ARG A 97 -10.08 4.19 1.78
CA ARG A 97 -10.08 4.86 3.08
C ARG A 97 -10.07 3.85 4.23
N MET A 98 -10.94 2.85 4.21
CA MET A 98 -10.99 1.80 5.25
C MET A 98 -9.67 1.03 5.35
N ALA A 99 -9.02 0.72 4.22
CA ALA A 99 -7.73 0.07 4.22
C ALA A 99 -6.63 0.98 4.79
N VAL A 100 -6.62 2.26 4.40
CA VAL A 100 -5.67 3.26 4.90
C VAL A 100 -5.81 3.48 6.40
N GLU A 101 -7.03 3.55 6.93
CA GLU A 101 -7.28 3.74 8.37
C GLU A 101 -6.61 2.65 9.22
N ARG A 102 -6.58 1.40 8.72
CA ARG A 102 -6.00 0.23 9.39
C ARG A 102 -4.49 0.05 9.14
N ALA A 103 -3.93 0.73 8.16
CA ALA A 103 -2.53 0.58 7.76
C ALA A 103 -1.59 1.47 8.58
N ASP A 104 -0.33 1.02 8.68
CA ASP A 104 0.80 1.82 9.16
C ASP A 104 1.49 2.52 7.98
N VAL A 105 1.60 1.79 6.85
CA VAL A 105 2.23 2.26 5.62
C VAL A 105 1.27 2.13 4.44
N CYS A 106 1.21 3.15 3.58
CA CYS A 106 0.43 3.15 2.35
C CYS A 106 1.34 3.14 1.12
N VAL A 107 1.17 2.14 0.26
CA VAL A 107 1.81 2.08 -1.06
C VAL A 107 0.83 2.65 -2.09
N ILE A 108 1.13 3.86 -2.59
CA ILE A 108 0.33 4.58 -3.58
C ILE A 108 0.84 4.19 -4.96
N MET A 109 0.06 3.39 -5.69
CA MET A 109 0.45 2.91 -7.02
C MET A 109 -0.03 3.81 -8.13
N ILE A 110 0.89 4.15 -9.04
CA ILE A 110 0.67 4.98 -10.23
C ILE A 110 1.08 4.19 -11.47
N ASP A 111 0.39 4.40 -12.59
CA ASP A 111 0.77 3.87 -13.89
C ASP A 111 1.82 4.78 -14.54
N ALA A 112 3.00 4.24 -14.86
CA ALA A 112 4.10 4.99 -15.46
C ALA A 112 3.76 5.57 -16.84
N ASN A 113 2.86 4.91 -17.61
CA ASN A 113 2.46 5.36 -18.94
C ASN A 113 1.44 6.50 -18.91
N GLU A 114 0.53 6.46 -17.92
CA GLU A 114 -0.50 7.50 -17.77
C GLU A 114 0.05 8.71 -16.99
N GLY A 115 1.02 8.49 -16.11
CA GLY A 115 1.54 9.48 -15.20
C GLY A 115 0.54 9.84 -14.09
N PHE A 116 0.74 11.00 -13.48
CA PHE A 116 -0.10 11.51 -12.39
C PHE A 116 -1.45 12.02 -12.91
N THR A 117 -2.52 11.65 -12.22
CA THR A 117 -3.88 12.06 -12.55
C THR A 117 -4.58 12.64 -11.30
N GLU A 118 -5.69 13.36 -11.51
CA GLU A 118 -6.52 13.88 -10.41
C GLU A 118 -7.04 12.77 -9.49
N GLN A 119 -7.31 11.59 -10.05
CA GLN A 119 -7.74 10.44 -9.26
C GLN A 119 -6.62 9.91 -8.35
N ASP A 120 -5.37 9.92 -8.82
CA ASP A 120 -4.20 9.57 -8.00
C ASP A 120 -4.03 10.57 -6.86
N SER A 121 -4.23 11.88 -7.10
CA SER A 121 -4.21 12.92 -6.07
C SER A 121 -5.26 12.69 -4.99
N LYS A 122 -6.49 12.36 -5.38
CA LYS A 122 -7.59 12.07 -4.44
C LYS A 122 -7.28 10.87 -3.55
N VAL A 123 -6.75 9.81 -4.14
CA VAL A 123 -6.41 8.58 -3.40
C VAL A 123 -5.22 8.80 -2.48
N ALA A 124 -4.19 9.52 -2.95
CA ALA A 124 -3.03 9.86 -2.15
C ALA A 124 -3.37 10.82 -1.00
N GLY A 125 -4.28 11.78 -1.25
CA GLY A 125 -4.79 12.71 -0.24
C GLY A 125 -5.39 12.00 0.96
N ILE A 126 -6.09 10.88 0.77
CA ILE A 126 -6.66 10.09 1.88
C ILE A 126 -5.54 9.61 2.83
N ALA A 127 -4.45 9.09 2.30
CA ALA A 127 -3.33 8.61 3.12
C ALA A 127 -2.60 9.77 3.82
N HIS A 128 -2.43 10.89 3.12
CA HIS A 128 -1.84 12.11 3.66
C HIS A 128 -2.67 12.69 4.80
N ASP A 129 -3.98 12.86 4.60
CA ASP A 129 -4.90 13.44 5.58
C ASP A 129 -5.00 12.59 6.86
N LEU A 130 -4.82 11.27 6.73
CA LEU A 130 -4.79 10.33 7.84
C LEU A 130 -3.39 10.20 8.49
N GLY A 131 -2.41 10.99 8.05
CA GLY A 131 -1.06 11.04 8.62
C GLY A 131 -0.26 9.75 8.48
N LYS A 132 -0.56 8.93 7.43
CA LYS A 132 0.11 7.65 7.24
C LYS A 132 1.48 7.79 6.59
N ALA A 133 2.40 6.89 6.92
CA ALA A 133 3.63 6.75 6.15
C ALA A 133 3.28 6.31 4.71
N CYS A 134 3.91 6.93 3.70
CA CYS A 134 3.54 6.71 2.30
C CYS A 134 4.76 6.42 1.43
N ILE A 135 4.58 5.52 0.46
CA ILE A 135 5.53 5.23 -0.62
C ILE A 135 4.77 5.40 -1.96
N ILE A 136 5.33 6.14 -2.90
CA ILE A 136 4.80 6.28 -4.25
C ILE A 136 5.47 5.26 -5.15
N ALA A 137 4.71 4.25 -5.62
CA ALA A 137 5.19 3.19 -6.50
C ALA A 137 4.72 3.40 -7.93
N VAL A 138 5.65 3.78 -8.81
CA VAL A 138 5.41 3.99 -10.24
C VAL A 138 5.57 2.65 -10.94
N ASN A 139 4.45 2.00 -11.24
CA ASN A 139 4.38 0.66 -11.83
C ASN A 139 4.31 0.69 -13.36
N LYS A 140 4.54 -0.47 -13.96
CA LYS A 140 4.63 -0.69 -15.42
C LYS A 140 5.83 0.03 -16.03
N TRP A 141 6.90 0.20 -15.26
CA TRP A 141 8.12 0.86 -15.72
C TRP A 141 8.80 0.13 -16.87
N ASP A 142 8.55 -1.17 -17.03
CA ASP A 142 8.98 -2.00 -18.17
C ASP A 142 8.38 -1.54 -19.50
N ALA A 143 7.18 -0.98 -19.50
CA ALA A 143 6.45 -0.54 -20.68
C ALA A 143 6.79 0.91 -21.15
N VAL A 144 7.59 1.64 -20.36
CA VAL A 144 7.99 3.02 -20.71
C VAL A 144 9.22 3.01 -21.60
N GLU A 145 9.18 3.78 -22.70
CA GLU A 145 10.38 4.04 -23.52
C GLU A 145 11.44 4.80 -22.70
N LYS A 146 12.63 4.22 -22.62
CA LYS A 146 13.70 4.72 -21.74
C LYS A 146 14.79 5.42 -22.55
N THR A 147 15.04 6.67 -22.20
CA THR A 147 16.28 7.38 -22.51
C THR A 147 17.13 7.50 -21.24
N GLY A 148 18.39 7.88 -21.35
CA GLY A 148 19.27 7.94 -20.17
C GLY A 148 18.79 8.84 -19.03
N THR A 149 17.86 9.76 -19.27
CA THR A 149 17.33 10.72 -18.27
C THR A 149 15.85 10.52 -17.94
N THR A 150 15.16 9.52 -18.54
CA THR A 150 13.71 9.36 -18.42
C THR A 150 13.26 9.22 -16.96
N MET A 151 13.99 8.44 -16.15
CA MET A 151 13.65 8.22 -14.75
C MET A 151 13.74 9.51 -13.92
N ASP A 152 14.80 10.29 -14.11
CA ASP A 152 15.02 11.53 -13.36
C ASP A 152 13.99 12.60 -13.74
N VAL A 153 13.64 12.69 -15.02
CA VAL A 153 12.61 13.62 -15.52
C VAL A 153 11.24 13.24 -14.93
N GLN A 154 10.87 11.96 -14.97
CA GLN A 154 9.61 11.51 -14.38
C GLN A 154 9.60 11.69 -12.85
N ARG A 155 10.69 11.39 -12.17
CA ARG A 155 10.81 11.61 -10.73
C ARG A 155 10.58 13.08 -10.37
N LYS A 156 11.24 14.01 -11.05
CA LYS A 156 11.07 15.46 -10.82
C LYS A 156 9.63 15.91 -11.05
N LYS A 157 9.00 15.43 -12.13
CA LYS A 157 7.60 15.73 -12.42
C LYS A 157 6.70 15.24 -11.30
N LEU A 158 6.84 13.99 -10.88
CA LEU A 158 6.04 13.42 -9.79
C LEU A 158 6.28 14.11 -8.45
N MET A 159 7.51 14.52 -8.14
CA MET A 159 7.79 15.31 -6.94
C MET A 159 7.03 16.66 -6.93
N ASN A 160 6.87 17.29 -8.08
CA ASN A 160 6.07 18.51 -8.20
C ASN A 160 4.57 18.21 -8.08
N ASP A 161 4.09 17.17 -8.75
CA ASP A 161 2.69 16.75 -8.74
C ASP A 161 2.24 16.31 -7.32
N PHE A 162 3.12 15.64 -6.56
CA PHE A 162 2.95 15.24 -5.17
C PHE A 162 3.62 16.19 -4.17
N SER A 163 3.65 17.48 -4.44
CA SER A 163 4.33 18.46 -3.57
C SER A 163 3.80 18.44 -2.13
N PHE A 164 2.52 18.10 -1.92
CA PHE A 164 1.90 17.94 -0.60
C PHE A 164 2.39 16.69 0.16
N MET A 165 3.07 15.75 -0.54
CA MET A 165 3.65 14.52 0.03
C MET A 165 5.15 14.42 -0.24
N SER A 166 5.88 15.52 -0.13
CA SER A 166 7.32 15.58 -0.42
C SER A 166 8.18 14.63 0.46
N TYR A 167 7.62 14.16 1.56
CA TYR A 167 8.25 13.15 2.45
C TYR A 167 8.19 11.73 1.89
N ALA A 168 7.28 11.44 0.95
CA ALA A 168 7.08 10.10 0.43
C ALA A 168 8.15 9.73 -0.62
N PRO A 169 8.91 8.64 -0.43
CA PRO A 169 9.85 8.18 -1.43
C PRO A 169 9.14 7.70 -2.69
N ILE A 170 9.74 7.97 -3.87
CA ILE A 170 9.24 7.52 -5.17
C ILE A 170 10.12 6.37 -5.66
N ILE A 171 9.50 5.21 -5.89
CA ILE A 171 10.14 4.01 -6.45
C ILE A 171 9.53 3.65 -7.81
N PHE A 172 10.33 3.10 -8.70
CA PHE A 172 9.90 2.64 -10.02
C PHE A 172 9.94 1.11 -10.02
N ILE A 173 8.81 0.49 -10.38
CA ILE A 173 8.65 -0.97 -10.31
C ILE A 173 7.99 -1.53 -11.57
N SER A 174 8.12 -2.86 -11.73
CA SER A 174 7.42 -3.67 -12.74
C SER A 174 6.81 -4.88 -12.05
N ALA A 175 5.58 -4.76 -11.59
CA ALA A 175 4.90 -5.82 -10.86
C ALA A 175 4.56 -7.05 -11.73
N LYS A 176 4.65 -6.95 -13.07
CA LYS A 176 4.36 -8.03 -14.02
C LYS A 176 5.60 -8.88 -14.34
N THR A 177 6.77 -8.31 -14.30
CA THR A 177 8.06 -8.93 -14.57
C THR A 177 8.84 -9.09 -13.27
#